data_2ba0bd486fa1f70772e8cd9c1106638a
#
_entry.id   2ba0bd486fa1f70772e8cd9c1106638a
#
_cell.length_a   1.000
_cell.length_b   1.000
_cell.length_c   1.000
_cell.angle_alpha   90.00
_cell.angle_beta   90.00
_cell.angle_gamma   90.00
#
_symmetry.space_group_name_H-M   'P 1'
#
loop_
_entity.id
_entity.type
_entity.pdbx_description
1 polymer ?
#
loop_
_entity_poly.entity_id
_entity_poly.type
_entity_poly.pdbx_seq_one_letter_code
_entity_poly.pdbx_strand_id
1 'polypeptide(L)'
;SGAEFKYKNDVQKWLDIIRGGYAPKAVEYLKTGTRPPFPYSDIRLLPYLQHSFWFLPNVAACHAMANLLAEKHNTFWRQYKVVVAAGTLAGIGLDALPPVRKAIRSGFDTKTITLSCGKLTTGVTVPQWSSILMLRNLKSPETYFQAAFRVQSPWSIKNPNGDNPNEEEILKPVCFVF
;
A
#
# COMPACT_ATOMS: atom_id res chain seq x y z
N SER A 1 0.15 -18.29 10.09
CA SER A 1 1.52 -18.74 9.78
C SER A 1 2.47 -18.08 10.77
N GLY A 2 3.45 -18.81 11.31
CA GLY A 2 4.46 -18.29 12.23
C GLY A 2 5.63 -17.57 11.53
N ALA A 3 5.40 -16.97 10.36
CA ALA A 3 6.45 -16.28 9.62
C ALA A 3 6.86 -15.00 10.34
N GLU A 4 8.18 -14.83 10.53
CA GLU A 4 8.79 -13.65 11.13
C GLU A 4 10.00 -13.18 10.30
N PHE A 5 10.33 -11.88 10.39
CA PHE A 5 11.55 -11.37 9.79
C PHE A 5 12.79 -11.74 10.63
N LYS A 6 13.86 -12.12 9.96
CA LYS A 6 15.17 -12.34 10.61
C LYS A 6 15.64 -11.10 11.37
N TYR A 7 15.42 -9.92 10.79
CA TYR A 7 15.79 -8.60 11.35
C TYR A 7 14.52 -7.81 11.71
N LYS A 8 13.64 -8.42 12.52
CA LYS A 8 12.34 -7.86 12.91
C LYS A 8 12.43 -6.45 13.46
N ASN A 9 13.42 -6.19 14.32
CA ASN A 9 13.62 -4.88 14.95
C ASN A 9 13.95 -3.77 13.93
N ASP A 10 14.68 -4.09 12.87
CA ASP A 10 15.02 -3.11 11.83
C ASP A 10 13.81 -2.82 10.96
N VAL A 11 13.00 -3.85 10.65
CA VAL A 11 11.72 -3.65 9.95
C VAL A 11 10.75 -2.83 10.81
N GLN A 12 10.70 -3.07 12.13
CA GLN A 12 9.89 -2.27 13.05
C GLN A 12 10.33 -0.80 13.08
N LYS A 13 11.63 -0.54 13.15
CA LYS A 13 12.17 0.84 13.07
C LYS A 13 11.77 1.52 11.78
N TRP A 14 11.83 0.80 10.65
CA TRP A 14 11.39 1.31 9.37
C TRP A 14 9.89 1.65 9.37
N LEU A 15 9.03 0.77 9.92
CA LEU A 15 7.59 1.04 10.09
C LEU A 15 7.35 2.30 10.93
N ASP A 16 8.12 2.48 12.00
CA ASP A 16 8.04 3.66 12.88
C ASP A 16 8.47 4.94 12.15
N ILE A 17 9.49 4.85 11.30
CA ILE A 17 9.95 5.97 10.47
C ILE A 17 8.86 6.40 9.49
N ILE A 18 8.30 5.48 8.72
CA ILE A 18 7.33 5.83 7.66
C ILE A 18 6.03 6.39 8.21
N ARG A 19 5.63 6.05 9.45
CA ARG A 19 4.48 6.65 10.15
C ARG A 19 4.82 7.92 10.92
N GLY A 20 6.08 8.37 10.91
CA GLY A 20 6.52 9.58 11.63
C GLY A 20 6.74 9.40 13.13
N GLY A 21 6.75 8.16 13.64
CA GLY A 21 6.89 7.85 15.06
C GLY A 21 8.33 7.76 15.56
N TYR A 22 9.33 8.12 14.77
CA TYR A 22 10.74 7.96 15.14
C TYR A 22 11.39 9.29 15.59
N ALA A 23 12.13 9.14 16.62
CA ALA A 23 13.08 9.85 17.47
C ALA A 23 13.67 11.22 17.07
N PRO A 24 14.13 11.98 18.10
CA PRO A 24 14.45 13.42 18.03
C PRO A 24 15.54 13.83 17.04
N LYS A 25 16.45 12.94 16.67
CA LYS A 25 17.51 13.23 15.67
C LYS A 25 16.99 13.37 14.25
N ALA A 26 15.84 12.78 13.92
CA ALA A 26 15.21 12.93 12.61
C ALA A 26 14.53 14.30 12.45
N VAL A 27 14.15 14.95 13.55
CA VAL A 27 13.50 16.27 13.57
C VAL A 27 14.46 17.36 13.09
N GLU A 28 15.76 17.20 13.33
CA GLU A 28 16.78 18.17 12.90
C GLU A 28 16.91 18.23 11.37
N TYR A 29 16.74 17.09 10.68
CA TYR A 29 16.68 17.02 9.23
C TYR A 29 15.38 17.55 8.62
N LEU A 30 14.26 17.51 9.37
CA LEU A 30 12.97 18.04 8.94
C LEU A 30 12.98 19.59 8.90
N LYS A 31 13.84 20.23 9.68
CA LYS A 31 13.96 21.69 9.74
C LYS A 31 14.64 22.31 8.50
N THR A 32 15.36 21.52 7.72
CA THR A 32 16.09 22.01 6.54
C THR A 32 15.29 22.04 5.24
N GLY A 33 14.02 21.61 5.24
CA GLY A 33 13.10 21.72 4.11
C GLY A 33 13.44 20.89 2.86
N THR A 34 14.51 20.09 2.90
CA THR A 34 15.04 19.38 1.73
C THR A 34 14.71 17.88 1.69
N ARG A 35 14.09 17.33 2.73
CA ARG A 35 13.79 15.91 2.80
C ARG A 35 12.39 15.61 2.31
N PRO A 36 12.22 14.59 1.44
CA PRO A 36 10.88 14.14 1.05
C PRO A 36 10.11 13.66 2.29
N PRO A 37 8.80 13.94 2.36
CA PRO A 37 7.97 13.54 3.49
C PRO A 37 7.92 12.01 3.61
N PHE A 38 7.86 11.51 4.84
CA PHE A 38 7.62 10.09 5.08
C PHE A 38 6.17 9.76 4.71
N PRO A 39 5.92 8.64 4.01
CA PRO A 39 4.61 8.38 3.41
C PRO A 39 3.43 8.59 4.37
N TYR A 40 3.42 7.88 5.49
CA TYR A 40 2.27 7.88 6.42
C TYR A 40 2.33 8.98 7.49
N SER A 41 3.34 9.84 7.49
CA SER A 41 3.45 10.98 8.40
C SER A 41 3.00 12.30 7.78
N ASP A 42 2.84 12.36 6.48
CA ASP A 42 2.44 13.56 5.77
C ASP A 42 0.93 13.52 5.48
N ILE A 43 0.20 14.43 6.09
CA ILE A 43 -1.26 14.53 5.94
C ILE A 43 -1.70 14.74 4.49
N ARG A 44 -0.84 15.31 3.64
CA ARG A 44 -1.12 15.53 2.22
C ARG A 44 -1.07 14.23 1.42
N LEU A 45 -0.32 13.23 1.90
CA LEU A 45 -0.19 11.91 1.28
C LEU A 45 -1.21 10.90 1.80
N LEU A 46 -1.76 11.09 3.01
CA LEU A 46 -2.69 10.14 3.62
C LEU A 46 -3.89 9.76 2.74
N PRO A 47 -4.53 10.67 1.97
CA PRO A 47 -5.61 10.29 1.05
C PRO A 47 -5.16 9.28 -0.01
N TYR A 48 -3.90 9.37 -0.48
CA TYR A 48 -3.31 8.47 -1.48
C TYR A 48 -2.75 7.18 -0.88
N LEU A 49 -2.68 7.10 0.47
CA LEU A 49 -2.25 5.93 1.23
C LEU A 49 -3.44 5.21 1.88
N GLN A 50 -4.67 5.63 1.60
CA GLN A 50 -5.87 4.98 2.08
C GLN A 50 -5.96 3.53 1.57
N HIS A 51 -5.61 3.30 0.32
CA HIS A 51 -5.49 1.98 -0.28
C HIS A 51 -4.13 1.85 -0.94
N SER A 52 -3.21 1.17 -0.29
CA SER A 52 -1.84 0.99 -0.77
C SER A 52 -1.54 -0.47 -1.11
N PHE A 53 -0.62 -0.63 -2.04
CA PHE A 53 -0.06 -1.92 -2.44
C PHE A 53 1.41 -1.99 -2.02
N TRP A 54 1.78 -3.00 -1.25
CA TRP A 54 3.15 -3.21 -0.80
C TRP A 54 3.75 -4.42 -1.51
N PHE A 55 4.77 -4.17 -2.28
CA PHE A 55 5.42 -5.18 -3.11
C PHE A 55 6.65 -5.74 -2.40
N LEU A 56 6.52 -6.96 -1.87
CA LEU A 56 7.52 -7.63 -1.02
C LEU A 56 8.31 -8.69 -1.79
N PRO A 57 9.47 -9.14 -1.26
CA PRO A 57 10.35 -10.08 -1.96
C PRO A 57 9.73 -11.44 -2.24
N ASN A 58 8.97 -12.00 -1.28
CA ASN A 58 8.43 -13.34 -1.35
C ASN A 58 7.22 -13.54 -0.43
N VAL A 59 6.60 -14.70 -0.52
CA VAL A 59 5.40 -15.07 0.27
C VAL A 59 5.66 -15.01 1.78
N ALA A 60 6.80 -15.52 2.24
CA ALA A 60 7.15 -15.50 3.66
C ALA A 60 7.26 -14.06 4.20
N ALA A 61 7.84 -13.15 3.41
CA ALA A 61 7.92 -11.73 3.77
C ALA A 61 6.53 -11.07 3.84
N CYS A 62 5.58 -11.45 2.97
CA CYS A 62 4.20 -10.96 3.05
C CYS A 62 3.53 -11.39 4.36
N HIS A 63 3.67 -12.65 4.75
CA HIS A 63 3.13 -13.14 6.02
C HIS A 63 3.83 -12.54 7.23
N ALA A 64 5.16 -12.42 7.20
CA ALA A 64 5.92 -11.79 8.27
C ALA A 64 5.52 -10.33 8.47
N MET A 65 5.30 -9.58 7.38
CA MET A 65 4.82 -8.19 7.44
C MET A 65 3.41 -8.11 8.00
N ALA A 66 2.50 -8.98 7.59
CA ALA A 66 1.14 -9.03 8.12
C ALA A 66 1.14 -9.31 9.64
N ASN A 67 1.95 -10.27 10.09
CA ASN A 67 2.10 -10.58 11.50
C ASN A 67 2.65 -9.39 12.30
N LEU A 68 3.68 -8.72 11.77
CA LEU A 68 4.30 -7.57 12.41
C LEU A 68 3.32 -6.39 12.53
N LEU A 69 2.58 -6.07 11.48
CA LEU A 69 1.57 -5.01 11.48
C LEU A 69 0.42 -5.29 12.48
N ALA A 70 0.12 -6.57 12.74
CA ALA A 70 -0.91 -7.00 13.69
C ALA A 70 -0.46 -7.01 15.16
N GLU A 71 0.83 -6.79 15.45
CA GLU A 71 1.34 -6.81 16.84
C GLU A 71 0.72 -5.69 17.69
N LYS A 72 0.57 -5.95 18.99
CA LYS A 72 -0.17 -5.08 19.92
C LYS A 72 0.34 -3.63 19.96
N HIS A 73 1.66 -3.46 19.87
CA HIS A 73 2.29 -2.12 19.91
C HIS A 73 2.13 -1.34 18.59
N ASN A 74 1.79 -2.00 17.48
CA ASN A 74 1.59 -1.40 16.18
C ASN A 74 0.17 -0.81 16.02
N THR A 75 -0.26 0.01 16.98
CA THR A 75 -1.62 0.57 17.06
C THR A 75 -1.99 1.44 15.86
N PHE A 76 -1.04 2.20 15.31
CA PHE A 76 -1.26 3.02 14.13
C PHE A 76 -1.76 2.19 12.93
N TRP A 77 -1.19 0.99 12.73
CA TRP A 77 -1.49 0.15 11.58
C TRP A 77 -2.84 -0.57 11.68
N ARG A 78 -3.45 -0.62 12.88
CA ARG A 78 -4.75 -1.27 13.10
C ARG A 78 -5.91 -0.60 12.37
N GLN A 79 -5.76 0.65 11.98
CA GLN A 79 -6.75 1.34 11.16
C GLN A 79 -6.81 0.80 9.73
N TYR A 80 -5.78 0.06 9.29
CA TYR A 80 -5.70 -0.53 7.96
C TYR A 80 -6.08 -2.00 8.00
N LYS A 81 -6.97 -2.41 7.09
CA LYS A 81 -7.23 -3.82 6.82
C LYS A 81 -6.06 -4.37 5.99
N VAL A 82 -5.26 -5.23 6.58
CA VAL A 82 -4.14 -5.89 5.89
C VAL A 82 -4.65 -7.13 5.16
N VAL A 83 -4.35 -7.21 3.86
CA VAL A 83 -4.72 -8.34 3.00
C VAL A 83 -3.44 -8.93 2.41
N VAL A 84 -3.21 -10.24 2.65
CA VAL A 84 -2.11 -10.97 2.04
C VAL A 84 -2.59 -11.61 0.74
N ALA A 85 -2.15 -11.05 -0.38
CA ALA A 85 -2.43 -11.55 -1.73
C ALA A 85 -1.17 -12.23 -2.29
N ALA A 86 -0.70 -13.28 -1.60
CA ALA A 86 0.51 -14.02 -1.92
C ALA A 86 0.36 -15.51 -1.55
N GLY A 87 1.15 -16.37 -2.20
CA GLY A 87 1.10 -17.82 -1.94
C GLY A 87 0.02 -18.56 -2.75
N THR A 88 0.02 -19.89 -2.65
CA THR A 88 -0.88 -20.78 -3.42
C THR A 88 -2.34 -20.59 -3.03
N LEU A 89 -2.61 -20.34 -1.75
CA LEU A 89 -3.97 -20.14 -1.22
C LEU A 89 -4.62 -18.83 -1.67
N ALA A 90 -3.82 -17.84 -2.09
CA ALA A 90 -4.35 -16.57 -2.58
C ALA A 90 -4.79 -16.60 -4.04
N GLY A 91 -4.62 -17.75 -4.75
CA GLY A 91 -4.87 -17.84 -6.20
C GLY A 91 -3.79 -17.17 -7.04
N ILE A 92 -4.03 -17.02 -8.34
CA ILE A 92 -3.13 -16.38 -9.31
C ILE A 92 -3.90 -15.31 -10.07
N GLY A 93 -3.31 -14.12 -10.21
CA GLY A 93 -3.92 -13.03 -10.98
C GLY A 93 -5.31 -12.65 -10.45
N LEU A 94 -6.34 -12.82 -11.25
CA LEU A 94 -7.72 -12.45 -10.90
C LEU A 94 -8.27 -13.20 -9.69
N ASP A 95 -7.84 -14.44 -9.44
CA ASP A 95 -8.32 -15.23 -8.30
C ASP A 95 -7.82 -14.69 -6.95
N ALA A 96 -6.76 -13.90 -6.95
CA ALA A 96 -6.26 -13.25 -5.74
C ALA A 96 -7.02 -11.96 -5.37
N LEU A 97 -7.89 -11.46 -6.24
CA LEU A 97 -8.62 -10.20 -6.07
C LEU A 97 -9.80 -10.23 -5.07
N PRO A 98 -10.61 -11.30 -4.95
CA PRO A 98 -11.82 -11.26 -4.14
C PRO A 98 -11.57 -10.80 -2.70
N PRO A 99 -10.54 -11.27 -1.96
CA PRO A 99 -10.24 -10.77 -0.62
C PRO A 99 -9.88 -9.27 -0.60
N VAL A 100 -9.15 -8.80 -1.61
CA VAL A 100 -8.76 -7.39 -1.75
C VAL A 100 -10.00 -6.53 -1.97
N ARG A 101 -10.85 -6.89 -2.93
CA ARG A 101 -12.09 -6.16 -3.22
C ARG A 101 -13.04 -6.15 -2.03
N LYS A 102 -13.16 -7.28 -1.32
CA LYS A 102 -13.97 -7.38 -0.09
C LYS A 102 -13.47 -6.47 1.02
N ALA A 103 -12.16 -6.27 1.13
CA ALA A 103 -11.56 -5.38 2.11
C ALA A 103 -11.73 -3.90 1.73
N ILE A 104 -11.60 -3.57 0.45
CA ILE A 104 -11.73 -2.20 -0.07
C ILE A 104 -13.20 -1.74 -0.09
N ARG A 105 -14.15 -2.61 -0.46
CA ARG A 105 -15.58 -2.27 -0.66
C ARG A 105 -15.74 -1.15 -1.69
N SER A 106 -16.44 -0.05 -1.31
CA SER A 106 -16.55 1.18 -2.11
C SER A 106 -15.24 1.96 -2.17
N GLY A 107 -14.36 1.78 -1.19
CA GLY A 107 -13.09 2.49 -1.05
C GLY A 107 -13.16 3.81 -0.29
N PHE A 108 -14.36 4.31 0.04
CA PHE A 108 -14.51 5.60 0.72
C PHE A 108 -14.34 5.53 2.23
N ASP A 109 -14.87 4.49 2.85
CA ASP A 109 -14.97 4.31 4.31
C ASP A 109 -13.99 3.27 4.86
N THR A 110 -13.11 2.74 4.02
CA THR A 110 -12.15 1.70 4.38
C THR A 110 -10.72 2.15 4.12
N LYS A 111 -9.76 1.55 4.84
CA LYS A 111 -8.33 1.71 4.65
C LYS A 111 -7.69 0.34 4.52
N THR A 112 -6.90 0.11 3.47
CA THR A 112 -6.30 -1.19 3.20
C THR A 112 -4.83 -1.13 2.89
N ILE A 113 -4.11 -2.17 3.28
CA ILE A 113 -2.75 -2.46 2.84
C ILE A 113 -2.78 -3.84 2.20
N THR A 114 -2.50 -3.92 0.91
CA THR A 114 -2.40 -5.19 0.19
C THR A 114 -0.94 -5.60 0.07
N LEU A 115 -0.58 -6.74 0.65
CA LEU A 115 0.76 -7.29 0.62
C LEU A 115 0.85 -8.35 -0.47
N SER A 116 1.77 -8.20 -1.41
CA SER A 116 1.98 -9.17 -2.50
C SER A 116 3.43 -9.25 -2.93
N CYS A 117 3.79 -10.34 -3.59
CA CYS A 117 5.15 -10.61 -4.07
C CYS A 117 5.22 -11.08 -5.53
N GLY A 118 4.28 -10.64 -6.36
CA GLY A 118 4.30 -10.93 -7.79
C GLY A 118 3.00 -11.45 -8.38
N LYS A 119 2.08 -12.01 -7.59
CA LYS A 119 0.83 -12.59 -8.11
C LYS A 119 -0.17 -11.59 -8.68
N LEU A 120 -0.10 -10.34 -8.24
CA LEU A 120 -0.95 -9.24 -8.69
C LEU A 120 -0.20 -8.30 -9.67
N THR A 121 0.91 -8.75 -10.27
CA THR A 121 1.71 -7.89 -11.16
C THR A 121 1.26 -7.91 -12.61
N THR A 122 0.40 -8.86 -13.02
CA THR A 122 -0.09 -8.93 -14.40
C THR A 122 -1.62 -9.08 -14.44
N GLY A 123 -2.27 -8.35 -15.34
CA GLY A 123 -3.71 -8.50 -15.64
C GLY A 123 -4.69 -8.07 -14.54
N VAL A 124 -4.22 -7.45 -13.44
CA VAL A 124 -5.04 -7.06 -12.31
C VAL A 124 -5.22 -5.55 -12.23
N THR A 125 -6.45 -5.09 -12.17
CA THR A 125 -6.78 -3.68 -11.99
C THR A 125 -7.60 -3.48 -10.72
N VAL A 126 -7.09 -2.64 -9.81
CA VAL A 126 -7.79 -2.16 -8.62
C VAL A 126 -7.69 -0.64 -8.60
N PRO A 127 -8.71 0.07 -9.09
CA PRO A 127 -8.66 1.54 -9.25
C PRO A 127 -8.35 2.29 -7.96
N GLN A 128 -8.76 1.76 -6.81
CA GLN A 128 -8.57 2.39 -5.50
C GLN A 128 -7.10 2.40 -5.03
N TRP A 129 -6.23 1.52 -5.55
CA TRP A 129 -4.81 1.60 -5.22
C TRP A 129 -4.20 2.89 -5.75
N SER A 130 -3.81 3.76 -4.82
CA SER A 130 -3.26 5.08 -5.14
C SER A 130 -1.76 5.18 -4.84
N SER A 131 -1.21 4.22 -4.11
CA SER A 131 0.20 4.18 -3.77
C SER A 131 0.75 2.77 -3.80
N ILE A 132 2.00 2.64 -4.22
CA ILE A 132 2.78 1.40 -4.11
C ILE A 132 4.06 1.65 -3.32
N LEU A 133 4.37 0.74 -2.38
CA LEU A 133 5.66 0.68 -1.70
C LEU A 133 6.48 -0.48 -2.28
N MET A 134 7.60 -0.14 -2.90
CA MET A 134 8.54 -1.10 -3.52
C MET A 134 9.51 -1.64 -2.48
N LEU A 135 9.10 -2.65 -1.71
CA LEU A 135 9.85 -3.22 -0.59
C LEU A 135 10.70 -4.43 -1.00
N ARG A 136 11.18 -4.42 -2.23
CA ARG A 136 12.09 -5.44 -2.76
C ARG A 136 13.06 -4.85 -3.78
N ASN A 137 14.25 -5.44 -3.86
CA ASN A 137 15.17 -5.16 -4.95
C ASN A 137 14.62 -5.74 -6.27
N LEU A 138 14.40 -4.89 -7.24
CA LEU A 138 13.99 -5.27 -8.59
C LEU A 138 15.22 -5.17 -9.51
N LYS A 139 15.61 -6.30 -10.10
CA LYS A 139 16.72 -6.35 -11.06
C LYS A 139 16.30 -5.98 -12.48
N SER A 140 15.01 -6.07 -12.78
CA SER A 140 14.45 -5.79 -14.09
C SER A 140 13.62 -4.51 -14.06
N PRO A 141 13.94 -3.50 -14.90
CA PRO A 141 13.11 -2.33 -15.08
C PRO A 141 11.67 -2.68 -15.49
N GLU A 142 11.49 -3.71 -16.30
CA GLU A 142 10.18 -4.18 -16.74
C GLU A 142 9.31 -4.58 -15.54
N THR A 143 9.85 -5.37 -14.60
CA THR A 143 9.12 -5.77 -13.40
C THR A 143 8.76 -4.56 -12.52
N TYR A 144 9.64 -3.56 -12.44
CA TYR A 144 9.36 -2.31 -11.74
C TYR A 144 8.18 -1.58 -12.36
N PHE A 145 8.20 -1.37 -13.68
CA PHE A 145 7.13 -0.66 -14.38
C PHE A 145 5.81 -1.44 -14.31
N GLN A 146 5.83 -2.76 -14.49
CA GLN A 146 4.64 -3.59 -14.33
C GLN A 146 4.02 -3.46 -12.94
N ALA A 147 4.82 -3.39 -11.88
CA ALA A 147 4.33 -3.15 -10.54
C ALA A 147 3.80 -1.71 -10.38
N ALA A 148 4.53 -0.69 -10.84
CA ALA A 148 4.13 0.71 -10.74
C ALA A 148 2.82 1.00 -11.49
N PHE A 149 2.59 0.39 -12.63
CA PHE A 149 1.34 0.54 -13.39
C PHE A 149 0.09 0.07 -12.65
N ARG A 150 0.23 -0.75 -11.59
CA ARG A 150 -0.92 -1.20 -10.78
C ARG A 150 -1.65 -0.07 -10.06
N VAL A 151 -0.95 1.01 -9.75
CA VAL A 151 -1.54 2.17 -9.07
C VAL A 151 -1.93 3.30 -10.03
N GLN A 152 -1.68 3.14 -11.32
CA GLN A 152 -1.99 4.15 -12.34
C GLN A 152 -3.41 4.05 -12.90
N SER A 153 -4.13 2.95 -12.64
CA SER A 153 -5.51 2.81 -13.11
C SER A 153 -6.38 3.93 -12.54
N PRO A 154 -7.17 4.63 -13.36
CA PRO A 154 -8.02 5.70 -12.88
C PRO A 154 -9.09 5.16 -11.94
N TRP A 155 -9.37 5.91 -10.88
CA TRP A 155 -10.54 5.70 -10.05
C TRP A 155 -11.49 6.85 -10.29
N SER A 156 -12.55 6.58 -11.03
CA SER A 156 -13.61 7.52 -11.35
C SER A 156 -14.97 6.96 -10.98
N ILE A 157 -15.91 7.82 -10.74
CA ILE A 157 -17.31 7.48 -10.50
C ILE A 157 -18.21 8.37 -11.34
N LYS A 158 -19.39 7.87 -11.70
CA LYS A 158 -20.47 8.71 -12.23
C LYS A 158 -21.27 9.26 -11.04
N ASN A 159 -21.38 10.56 -10.98
CA ASN A 159 -22.16 11.23 -9.94
C ASN A 159 -23.51 11.68 -10.53
N PRO A 160 -24.62 10.93 -10.33
CA PRO A 160 -25.91 11.27 -10.89
C PRO A 160 -26.50 12.57 -10.34
N ASN A 161 -25.95 13.08 -9.22
CA ASN A 161 -26.36 14.32 -8.58
C ASN A 161 -25.40 15.49 -8.84
N GLY A 162 -24.36 15.29 -9.68
CA GLY A 162 -23.42 16.32 -10.08
C GLY A 162 -23.99 17.23 -11.17
N ASP A 163 -23.25 18.28 -11.48
CA ASP A 163 -23.61 19.25 -12.54
C ASP A 163 -23.76 18.58 -13.91
N ASN A 164 -23.03 17.49 -14.13
CA ASN A 164 -23.08 16.64 -15.32
C ASN A 164 -23.26 15.16 -14.95
N PRO A 165 -24.48 14.62 -14.80
CA PRO A 165 -24.75 13.25 -14.31
C PRO A 165 -24.10 12.13 -15.15
N ASN A 166 -23.75 12.41 -16.41
CA ASN A 166 -23.13 11.44 -17.32
C ASN A 166 -21.61 11.53 -17.36
N GLU A 167 -21.03 12.55 -16.74
CA GLU A 167 -19.59 12.78 -16.68
C GLU A 167 -18.96 11.98 -15.55
N GLU A 168 -17.74 11.49 -15.80
CA GLU A 168 -16.96 10.78 -14.76
C GLU A 168 -16.17 11.79 -13.92
N GLU A 169 -16.38 11.75 -12.61
CA GLU A 169 -15.55 12.47 -11.64
C GLU A 169 -14.32 11.65 -11.31
N ILE A 170 -13.14 12.25 -11.45
CA ILE A 170 -11.86 11.60 -11.13
C ILE A 170 -11.59 11.74 -9.64
N LEU A 171 -11.65 10.61 -8.91
CA LEU A 171 -11.37 10.54 -7.47
C LEU A 171 -9.89 10.40 -7.15
N LYS A 172 -9.10 9.91 -8.11
CA LYS A 172 -7.67 9.70 -7.99
C LYS A 172 -6.93 10.39 -9.13
N PRO A 173 -6.59 11.69 -8.97
CA PRO A 173 -5.89 12.46 -10.01
C PRO A 173 -4.41 12.08 -10.13
N VAL A 174 -3.81 11.52 -9.07
CA VAL A 174 -2.39 11.13 -9.02
C VAL A 174 -2.20 9.82 -8.26
N CYS A 175 -1.07 9.17 -8.49
CA CYS A 175 -0.62 8.00 -7.74
C CYS A 175 0.85 8.18 -7.34
N PHE A 176 1.30 7.42 -6.33
CA PHE A 176 2.64 7.53 -5.80
C PHE A 176 3.36 6.18 -5.81
N VAL A 177 4.66 6.22 -6.08
CA VAL A 177 5.58 5.09 -5.95
C VAL A 177 6.65 5.49 -4.94
N PHE A 178 6.80 4.67 -3.88
CA PHE A 178 7.78 4.86 -2.80
C PHE A 178 8.81 3.74 -2.82
#